data_2f460dd1286c543f5c4d8aca34a44ca8
#
_entry.id   2f460dd1286c543f5c4d8aca34a44ca8
#
_cell.length_a   1.000
_cell.length_b   1.000
_cell.length_c   1.000
_cell.angle_alpha   90.00
_cell.angle_beta   90.00
_cell.angle_gamma   90.00
#
_symmetry.space_group_name_H-M   'P 1'
#
loop_
_entity.id
_entity.type
_entity.pdbx_description
1 polymer ?
#
loop_
_entity_poly.entity_id
_entity_poly.type
_entity_poly.pdbx_seq_one_letter_code
_entity_poly.pdbx_strand_id
1 'polypeptide(L)'
;MKTQTVLIVEDDAWLAEQQIRVLEKNGYKAVSSPHAIAAIEAVDDEHPDVIILDVLLTGSTGFALLHELQSHTDIAGIPIILCTNLASDMKLDDLNPYGVKRILDKTTMEPSDVVAAVRSVLL
;
A
#
# COMPACT_ATOMS: atom_id res chain seq x y z
N MET A 1 -21.30 -8.28 -7.70
CA MET A 1 -19.85 -8.05 -7.89
C MET A 1 -19.14 -8.23 -6.56
N LYS A 2 -17.97 -8.83 -6.61
CA LYS A 2 -17.18 -9.04 -5.40
C LYS A 2 -16.52 -7.73 -4.95
N THR A 3 -16.68 -7.39 -3.67
CA THR A 3 -16.03 -6.21 -3.11
C THR A 3 -14.52 -6.43 -3.04
N GLN A 4 -13.76 -5.47 -3.57
CA GLN A 4 -12.30 -5.54 -3.55
C GLN A 4 -11.76 -5.05 -2.21
N THR A 5 -10.72 -5.70 -1.73
CA THR A 5 -10.13 -5.44 -0.42
C THR A 5 -8.78 -4.73 -0.57
N VAL A 6 -8.59 -3.67 0.20
CA VAL A 6 -7.36 -2.89 0.26
C VAL A 6 -6.73 -3.09 1.64
N LEU A 7 -5.47 -3.51 1.65
CA LEU A 7 -4.70 -3.59 2.88
C LEU A 7 -3.80 -2.36 2.98
N ILE A 8 -3.90 -1.64 4.10
CA ILE A 8 -3.12 -0.44 4.36
C ILE A 8 -2.07 -0.76 5.42
N VAL A 9 -0.80 -0.62 5.08
CA VAL A 9 0.30 -0.79 6.03
C VAL A 9 0.74 0.61 6.45
N GLU A 10 0.34 1.02 7.65
CA GLU A 10 0.56 2.37 8.20
C GLU A 10 0.67 2.30 9.71
N ASP A 11 1.76 2.86 10.26
CA ASP A 11 1.98 2.88 11.69
C ASP A 11 1.21 3.98 12.43
N ASP A 12 0.80 5.03 11.71
CA ASP A 12 -0.04 6.09 12.28
C ASP A 12 -1.52 5.70 12.17
N ALA A 13 -2.13 5.38 13.31
CA ALA A 13 -3.51 4.90 13.35
C ALA A 13 -4.51 5.94 12.81
N TRP A 14 -4.25 7.22 13.01
CA TRP A 14 -5.13 8.28 12.53
C TRP A 14 -5.11 8.34 10.99
N LEU A 15 -3.91 8.29 10.41
CA LEU A 15 -3.77 8.29 8.94
C LEU A 15 -4.40 7.04 8.33
N ALA A 16 -4.18 5.88 8.94
CA ALA A 16 -4.79 4.63 8.48
C ALA A 16 -6.31 4.74 8.47
N GLU A 17 -6.89 5.30 9.54
CA GLU A 17 -8.35 5.45 9.63
C GLU A 17 -8.89 6.39 8.56
N GLN A 18 -8.18 7.48 8.25
CA GLN A 18 -8.58 8.40 7.18
C GLN A 18 -8.63 7.68 5.84
N GLN A 19 -7.63 6.87 5.55
CA GLN A 19 -7.60 6.10 4.30
C GLN A 19 -8.71 5.05 4.25
N ILE A 20 -8.96 4.35 5.35
CA ILE A 20 -10.06 3.38 5.44
C ILE A 20 -11.38 4.06 5.12
N ARG A 21 -11.66 5.19 5.74
CA ARG A 21 -12.92 5.90 5.55
C ARG A 21 -13.16 6.30 4.09
N VAL A 22 -12.16 6.86 3.43
CA VAL A 22 -12.32 7.30 2.05
C VAL A 22 -12.47 6.12 1.10
N LEU A 23 -11.77 5.02 1.35
CA LEU A 23 -11.89 3.83 0.53
C LEU A 23 -13.25 3.16 0.71
N GLU A 24 -13.74 3.06 1.94
CA GLU A 24 -15.05 2.49 2.19
C GLU A 24 -16.18 3.32 1.57
N LYS A 25 -16.06 4.64 1.58
CA LYS A 25 -17.01 5.52 0.88
C LYS A 25 -17.04 5.27 -0.62
N ASN A 26 -15.98 4.74 -1.18
CA ASN A 26 -15.86 4.47 -2.61
C ASN A 26 -16.07 3.00 -2.96
N GLY A 27 -16.61 2.21 -2.04
CA GLY A 27 -17.04 0.84 -2.32
C GLY A 27 -16.00 -0.24 -2.10
N TYR A 28 -14.87 0.09 -1.48
CA TYR A 28 -13.83 -0.89 -1.15
C TYR A 28 -13.96 -1.36 0.29
N LYS A 29 -13.52 -2.58 0.56
CA LYS A 29 -13.26 -3.02 1.93
C LYS A 29 -11.82 -2.63 2.25
N ALA A 30 -11.58 -1.99 3.38
CA ALA A 30 -10.25 -1.56 3.77
C ALA A 30 -9.91 -2.05 5.17
N VAL A 31 -8.72 -2.61 5.31
CA VAL A 31 -8.19 -3.07 6.59
C VAL A 31 -6.78 -2.52 6.74
N SER A 32 -6.31 -2.33 7.98
CA SER A 32 -4.99 -1.78 8.23
C SER A 32 -4.13 -2.68 9.09
N SER A 33 -2.82 -2.57 8.90
CA SER A 33 -1.81 -3.22 9.72
C SER A 33 -0.74 -2.20 10.08
N PRO A 34 -0.24 -2.19 11.33
CA PRO A 34 0.68 -1.15 11.77
C PRO A 34 2.13 -1.34 11.28
N HIS A 35 2.49 -2.53 10.80
CA HIS A 35 3.83 -2.82 10.31
C HIS A 35 3.83 -4.05 9.40
N ALA A 36 4.97 -4.30 8.76
CA ALA A 36 5.09 -5.35 7.75
C ALA A 36 4.79 -6.76 8.27
N ILE A 37 5.19 -7.09 9.50
CA ILE A 37 4.94 -8.42 10.05
C ILE A 37 3.44 -8.67 10.19
N ALA A 38 2.71 -7.70 10.76
CA ALA A 38 1.27 -7.79 10.87
C ALA A 38 0.59 -7.82 9.49
N ALA A 39 1.19 -7.16 8.49
CA ALA A 39 0.67 -7.16 7.12
C ALA A 39 0.73 -8.56 6.51
N ILE A 40 1.80 -9.30 6.76
CA ILE A 40 1.93 -10.67 6.26
C ILE A 40 0.80 -11.55 6.79
N GLU A 41 0.49 -11.43 8.07
CA GLU A 41 -0.63 -12.15 8.68
C GLU A 41 -1.96 -11.72 8.09
N ALA A 42 -2.13 -10.41 7.86
CA ALA A 42 -3.37 -9.88 7.30
C ALA A 42 -3.61 -10.35 5.86
N VAL A 43 -2.55 -10.58 5.09
CA VAL A 43 -2.68 -11.13 3.73
C VAL A 43 -3.35 -12.51 3.77
N ASP A 44 -2.94 -13.34 4.70
CA ASP A 44 -3.51 -14.67 4.83
C ASP A 44 -4.99 -14.63 5.25
N ASP A 45 -5.35 -13.70 6.11
CA ASP A 45 -6.72 -13.59 6.64
C ASP A 45 -7.67 -12.88 5.67
N GLU A 46 -7.20 -11.83 5.01
CA GLU A 46 -8.07 -10.91 4.27
C GLU A 46 -7.98 -11.06 2.75
N HIS A 47 -6.94 -11.71 2.23
CA HIS A 47 -6.72 -11.87 0.80
C HIS A 47 -6.88 -10.56 0.02
N PRO A 48 -6.08 -9.52 0.33
CA PRO A 48 -6.26 -8.21 -0.30
C PRO A 48 -5.95 -8.24 -1.79
N ASP A 49 -6.62 -7.35 -2.52
CA ASP A 49 -6.41 -7.17 -3.96
C ASP A 49 -5.30 -6.17 -4.26
N VAL A 50 -5.01 -5.28 -3.31
CA VAL A 50 -3.93 -4.29 -3.40
C VAL A 50 -3.43 -3.95 -1.99
N ILE A 51 -2.15 -3.62 -1.90
CA ILE A 51 -1.52 -3.19 -0.65
C ILE A 51 -1.07 -1.74 -0.81
N ILE A 52 -1.49 -0.87 0.12
CA ILE A 52 -0.95 0.48 0.25
C ILE A 52 0.11 0.43 1.34
N LEU A 53 1.35 0.68 0.96
CA LEU A 53 2.48 0.68 1.87
C LEU A 53 2.79 2.14 2.22
N ASP A 54 2.26 2.59 3.35
CA ASP A 54 2.30 3.99 3.78
C ASP A 54 3.30 4.09 4.95
N VAL A 55 4.56 4.16 4.62
CA VAL A 55 5.65 4.15 5.59
C VAL A 55 6.67 5.23 5.27
N LEU A 56 7.42 5.65 6.30
CA LEU A 56 8.59 6.49 6.14
C LEU A 56 9.74 5.62 5.67
N LEU A 57 10.12 5.78 4.40
CA LEU A 57 11.27 5.08 3.85
C LEU A 57 12.49 5.96 4.01
N THR A 58 13.49 5.47 4.75
CA THR A 58 14.76 6.16 4.92
C THR A 58 15.88 5.25 4.43
N GLY A 59 16.60 5.70 3.41
CA GLY A 59 17.74 4.99 2.86
C GLY A 59 17.38 3.57 2.42
N SER A 60 18.22 2.61 2.80
CA SER A 60 18.07 1.20 2.40
C SER A 60 16.93 0.47 3.10
N THR A 61 16.39 1.04 4.17
CA THR A 61 15.35 0.37 4.97
C THR A 61 14.08 0.12 4.17
N GLY A 62 13.70 1.08 3.32
CA GLY A 62 12.50 0.95 2.48
C GLY A 62 12.63 -0.17 1.46
N PHE A 63 13.82 -0.28 0.84
CA PHE A 63 14.07 -1.36 -0.11
C PHE A 63 14.11 -2.72 0.58
N ALA A 64 14.66 -2.78 1.80
CA ALA A 64 14.67 -4.01 2.56
C ALA A 64 13.24 -4.49 2.86
N LEU A 65 12.36 -3.58 3.23
CA LEU A 65 10.95 -3.91 3.49
C LEU A 65 10.26 -4.42 2.24
N LEU A 66 10.43 -3.73 1.11
CA LEU A 66 9.85 -4.17 -0.17
C LEU A 66 10.37 -5.54 -0.57
N HIS A 67 11.67 -5.75 -0.41
CA HIS A 67 12.30 -7.04 -0.73
C HIS A 67 11.73 -8.16 0.14
N GLU A 68 11.55 -7.90 1.43
CA GLU A 68 10.98 -8.88 2.34
C GLU A 68 9.54 -9.24 1.95
N LEU A 69 8.72 -8.25 1.61
CA LEU A 69 7.36 -8.51 1.15
C LEU A 69 7.35 -9.37 -0.11
N GLN A 70 8.26 -9.11 -1.05
CA GLN A 70 8.35 -9.87 -2.29
C GLN A 70 8.86 -11.30 -2.08
N SER A 71 9.57 -11.56 -0.99
CA SER A 71 10.04 -12.91 -0.68
C SER A 71 8.93 -13.86 -0.21
N HIS A 72 7.77 -13.32 0.16
CA HIS A 72 6.61 -14.12 0.55
C HIS A 72 5.74 -14.39 -0.66
N THR A 73 5.58 -15.66 -1.04
CA THR A 73 4.82 -16.05 -2.23
C THR A 73 3.37 -15.57 -2.21
N ASP A 74 2.77 -15.50 -1.03
CA ASP A 74 1.39 -15.04 -0.88
C ASP A 74 1.20 -13.56 -1.20
N ILE A 75 2.28 -12.76 -1.10
CA ILE A 75 2.24 -11.31 -1.29
C ILE A 75 2.80 -10.92 -2.65
N ALA A 76 3.74 -11.68 -3.19
CA ALA A 76 4.52 -11.30 -4.37
C ALA A 76 3.67 -10.96 -5.60
N GLY A 77 2.48 -11.54 -5.73
CA GLY A 77 1.56 -11.25 -6.84
C GLY A 77 0.60 -10.10 -6.59
N ILE A 78 0.59 -9.52 -5.40
CA ILE A 78 -0.34 -8.45 -5.05
C ILE A 78 0.28 -7.10 -5.41
N PRO A 79 -0.41 -6.24 -6.20
CA PRO A 79 0.14 -4.93 -6.54
C PRO A 79 0.27 -4.04 -5.31
N ILE A 80 1.34 -3.25 -5.28
CA ILE A 80 1.66 -2.35 -4.17
C ILE A 80 1.57 -0.90 -4.64
N ILE A 81 0.92 -0.06 -3.84
CA ILE A 81 0.94 1.38 -3.97
C ILE A 81 1.81 1.90 -2.83
N LEU A 82 2.90 2.57 -3.17
CA LEU A 82 3.83 3.09 -2.18
C LEU A 82 3.48 4.55 -1.87
N CYS A 83 3.30 4.86 -0.60
CA CYS A 83 3.11 6.23 -0.12
C CYS A 83 4.34 6.60 0.70
N THR A 84 5.07 7.64 0.28
CA THR A 84 6.33 8.01 0.92
C THR A 84 6.55 9.52 0.83
N ASN A 85 7.23 10.07 1.82
CA ASN A 85 7.69 11.46 1.78
C ASN A 85 8.94 11.64 0.90
N LEU A 86 9.51 10.56 0.40
CA LEU A 86 10.67 10.58 -0.50
C LEU A 86 10.31 10.27 -1.96
N ALA A 87 9.06 10.50 -2.34
CA ALA A 87 8.56 10.15 -3.68
C ALA A 87 9.37 10.82 -4.81
N SER A 88 9.83 12.07 -4.60
CA SER A 88 10.60 12.79 -5.60
C SER A 88 11.98 12.16 -5.87
N ASP A 89 12.49 11.37 -4.94
CA ASP A 89 13.79 10.70 -5.05
C ASP A 89 13.66 9.28 -5.60
N MET A 90 12.43 8.84 -5.91
CA MET A 90 12.17 7.48 -6.34
C MET A 90 11.66 7.43 -7.76
N LYS A 91 12.05 6.38 -8.49
CA LYS A 91 11.57 6.11 -9.83
C LYS A 91 10.74 4.84 -9.83
N LEU A 92 9.56 4.90 -10.42
CA LEU A 92 8.67 3.74 -10.50
C LEU A 92 9.33 2.56 -11.20
N ASP A 93 10.13 2.81 -12.22
CA ASP A 93 10.84 1.74 -12.94
C ASP A 93 11.76 0.93 -12.04
N ASP A 94 12.40 1.59 -11.05
CA ASP A 94 13.29 0.92 -10.11
C ASP A 94 12.53 0.06 -9.10
N LEU A 95 11.26 0.40 -8.84
CA LEU A 95 10.43 -0.26 -7.84
C LEU A 95 9.44 -1.26 -8.43
N ASN A 96 9.21 -1.18 -9.72
CA ASN A 96 8.28 -2.08 -10.39
C ASN A 96 8.64 -3.57 -10.21
N PRO A 97 9.93 -3.98 -10.23
CA PRO A 97 10.28 -5.37 -9.93
C PRO A 97 9.85 -5.86 -8.54
N TYR A 98 9.62 -4.93 -7.60
CA TYR A 98 9.14 -5.25 -6.26
C TYR A 98 7.61 -5.24 -6.15
N GLY A 99 6.90 -5.14 -7.29
CA GLY A 99 5.45 -5.14 -7.31
C GLY A 99 4.80 -3.77 -7.10
N VAL A 100 5.61 -2.71 -7.03
CA VAL A 100 5.09 -1.34 -6.87
C VAL A 100 4.55 -0.84 -8.20
N LYS A 101 3.29 -0.46 -8.23
CA LYS A 101 2.60 0.01 -9.45
C LYS A 101 2.37 1.51 -9.46
N ARG A 102 2.34 2.15 -8.31
CA ARG A 102 2.16 3.60 -8.16
C ARG A 102 2.96 4.09 -6.96
N ILE A 103 3.45 5.33 -7.06
CA ILE A 103 4.11 6.01 -5.95
C ILE A 103 3.35 7.31 -5.70
N LEU A 104 2.91 7.50 -4.45
CA LEU A 104 2.25 8.73 -4.01
C LEU A 104 3.17 9.50 -3.08
N ASP A 105 3.18 10.82 -3.23
CA ASP A 105 3.92 11.71 -2.34
C ASP A 105 3.11 11.93 -1.07
N LYS A 106 3.59 11.39 0.04
CA LYS A 106 2.90 11.44 1.33
C LYS A 106 2.71 12.88 1.82
N THR A 107 3.55 13.80 1.41
CA THR A 107 3.47 15.20 1.85
C THR A 107 2.39 16.01 1.12
N THR A 108 2.02 15.60 -0.09
CA THR A 108 1.08 16.35 -0.93
C THR A 108 -0.19 15.59 -1.29
N MET A 109 -0.22 14.28 -1.06
CA MET A 109 -1.38 13.48 -1.45
C MET A 109 -2.63 13.84 -0.64
N GLU A 110 -3.77 13.79 -1.34
CA GLU A 110 -5.09 13.95 -0.72
C GLU A 110 -5.78 12.59 -0.67
N PRO A 111 -6.83 12.42 0.15
CA PRO A 111 -7.57 11.15 0.19
C PRO A 111 -8.07 10.68 -1.17
N SER A 112 -8.45 11.61 -2.05
CA SER A 112 -8.89 11.28 -3.41
C SER A 112 -7.78 10.68 -4.26
N ASP A 113 -6.52 11.04 -3.99
CA ASP A 113 -5.38 10.47 -4.71
C ASP A 113 -5.20 8.98 -4.39
N VAL A 114 -5.45 8.60 -3.14
CA VAL A 114 -5.40 7.21 -2.71
C VAL A 114 -6.46 6.39 -3.45
N VAL A 115 -7.69 6.90 -3.52
CA VAL A 115 -8.79 6.23 -4.23
C VAL A 115 -8.47 6.09 -5.71
N ALA A 116 -7.96 7.16 -6.33
CA ALA A 116 -7.61 7.14 -7.75
C ALA A 116 -6.52 6.11 -8.05
N ALA A 117 -5.50 6.02 -7.18
CA ALA A 117 -4.42 5.06 -7.33
C ALA A 117 -4.94 3.62 -7.23
N VAL A 118 -5.77 3.34 -6.22
CA VAL A 118 -6.37 2.02 -6.03
C VAL A 118 -7.20 1.64 -7.26
N ARG A 119 -8.04 2.55 -7.70
CA ARG A 119 -8.89 2.31 -8.88
C ARG A 119 -8.07 2.02 -10.13
N SER A 120 -6.99 2.77 -10.35
CA SER A 120 -6.14 2.59 -11.53
C SER A 120 -5.40 1.25 -11.54
N VAL A 121 -5.05 0.74 -10.37
CA VAL A 121 -4.32 -0.52 -10.21
C VAL A 121 -5.25 -1.72 -10.36
N LEU A 122 -6.51 -1.59 -9.95
CA LEU A 122 -7.48 -2.69 -9.94
C LEU A 122 -8.38 -2.75 -11.18
N LEU A 123 -8.19 -1.86 -12.09
CA LEU A 123 -8.93 -1.90 -13.38
C LEU A 123 -8.41 -3.01 -14.28
#